data_d705f12910d0bd5de2c3386cdc645a31
#
_entry.id   d705f12910d0bd5de2c3386cdc645a31
#
_cell.length_a   1.000
_cell.length_b   1.000
_cell.length_c   1.000
_cell.angle_alpha   90.00
_cell.angle_beta   90.00
_cell.angle_gamma   90.00
#
_symmetry.space_group_name_H-M   'P 1'
#
loop_
_entity.id
_entity.type
_entity.pdbx_description
1 polymer ?
#
loop_
_entity_poly.entity_id
_entity_poly.type
_entity_poly.pdbx_seq_one_letter_code
_entity_poly.pdbx_strand_id
1 'polypeptide(L)'
;MQGDMRSEVFTHLQKLPNSYFDNNKSGVTMFKIIINFTEQYQNGMTGFERFMEIMREDTKKEYKNPIELKNVKDNIEIDNVSSKYEDKKQILKNLTLSIEAGKTVALVGPSGGGKTTLCNLIPRFYDFNEGDIKIDGISVKEVSLKSLRKNIGVVQQDVFLFTGTIKENILCAKLDASDDEIIDAAKKAKIHDFIQSLPKGYETYIGERGVKLSGGQKQRIYICRVFLKNTPIIILDEATSALDNVTEREIQKSLEELSKDRTNLVVAHRLSTIKMPMK
;
A
#
# COMPACT_ATOMS: atom_id res chain seq x y z
N MET A 1 -11.34 35.61 10.09
CA MET A 1 -11.02 36.46 8.92
C MET A 1 -11.68 36.02 7.60
N GLN A 2 -12.22 34.79 7.46
CA GLN A 2 -12.84 34.30 6.21
C GLN A 2 -14.34 34.63 6.05
N GLY A 3 -15.05 35.03 7.08
CA GLY A 3 -16.47 35.41 7.00
C GLY A 3 -16.72 36.84 6.47
N ASP A 4 -15.67 37.63 6.37
CA ASP A 4 -15.81 39.08 6.24
C ASP A 4 -15.92 39.57 4.79
N MET A 5 -15.09 39.04 3.92
CA MET A 5 -15.00 39.53 2.52
C MET A 5 -16.28 39.32 1.71
N ARG A 6 -16.96 38.19 1.89
CA ARG A 6 -18.23 37.90 1.20
C ARG A 6 -19.35 38.81 1.70
N SER A 7 -19.37 39.05 3.01
CA SER A 7 -20.30 39.92 3.69
C SER A 7 -20.06 41.39 3.33
N GLU A 8 -18.78 41.81 3.26
CA GLU A 8 -18.42 43.17 2.86
C GLU A 8 -18.73 43.47 1.41
N VAL A 9 -18.41 42.57 0.49
CA VAL A 9 -18.74 42.71 -0.93
C VAL A 9 -20.27 42.73 -1.13
N PHE A 10 -20.99 41.84 -0.45
CA PHE A 10 -22.47 41.83 -0.52
C PHE A 10 -23.05 43.12 0.05
N THR A 11 -22.57 43.59 1.18
CA THR A 11 -23.00 44.83 1.81
C THR A 11 -22.67 46.07 0.97
N HIS A 12 -21.52 46.07 0.27
CA HIS A 12 -21.15 47.13 -0.65
C HIS A 12 -22.04 47.15 -1.89
N LEU A 13 -22.35 45.99 -2.46
CA LEU A 13 -23.26 45.88 -3.61
C LEU A 13 -24.68 46.32 -3.28
N GLN A 14 -25.20 46.07 -2.06
CA GLN A 14 -26.52 46.54 -1.64
C GLN A 14 -26.60 48.09 -1.51
N LYS A 15 -25.48 48.76 -1.37
CA LYS A 15 -25.41 50.24 -1.27
C LYS A 15 -25.29 50.94 -2.62
N LEU A 16 -25.09 50.19 -3.71
CA LEU A 16 -25.02 50.78 -5.05
C LEU A 16 -26.40 51.19 -5.54
N PRO A 17 -26.53 52.39 -6.20
CA PRO A 17 -27.82 52.85 -6.72
C PRO A 17 -28.31 51.96 -7.86
N ASN A 18 -29.63 51.80 -7.99
CA ASN A 18 -30.27 51.03 -9.06
C ASN A 18 -29.81 51.43 -10.46
N SER A 19 -29.52 52.69 -10.69
CA SER A 19 -28.97 53.21 -11.95
C SER A 19 -27.63 52.57 -12.33
N TYR A 20 -26.85 52.08 -11.37
CA TYR A 20 -25.63 51.32 -11.63
C TYR A 20 -25.92 49.98 -12.29
N PHE A 21 -26.98 49.32 -11.85
CA PHE A 21 -27.39 48.00 -12.37
C PHE A 21 -28.13 48.13 -13.72
N ASP A 22 -28.87 49.23 -13.93
CA ASP A 22 -29.58 49.50 -15.19
C ASP A 22 -28.64 49.86 -16.33
N ASN A 23 -27.59 50.66 -16.06
CA ASN A 23 -26.63 51.07 -17.05
C ASN A 23 -25.51 50.07 -17.31
N ASN A 24 -25.30 49.11 -16.42
CA ASN A 24 -24.29 48.09 -16.55
C ASN A 24 -24.96 46.72 -16.61
N LYS A 25 -25.37 46.28 -17.81
CA LYS A 25 -25.64 44.83 -18.06
C LYS A 25 -24.43 43.95 -17.64
N SER A 26 -23.26 44.59 -17.52
CA SER A 26 -22.02 44.02 -16.92
C SER A 26 -22.09 43.80 -15.40
N GLY A 27 -23.01 44.49 -14.66
CA GLY A 27 -23.07 44.36 -13.19
C GLY A 27 -23.42 42.95 -12.73
N VAL A 28 -24.35 42.28 -13.40
CA VAL A 28 -24.72 40.89 -13.12
C VAL A 28 -23.58 39.94 -13.49
N THR A 29 -22.87 40.24 -14.56
CA THR A 29 -21.71 39.46 -15.01
C THR A 29 -20.54 39.62 -14.03
N MET A 30 -20.28 40.85 -13.58
CA MET A 30 -19.24 41.16 -12.60
C MET A 30 -19.55 40.52 -11.24
N PHE A 31 -20.82 40.50 -10.82
CA PHE A 31 -21.26 39.82 -9.61
C PHE A 31 -21.04 38.30 -9.69
N LYS A 32 -21.38 37.67 -10.81
CA LYS A 32 -21.10 36.25 -11.07
C LYS A 32 -19.58 35.95 -11.05
N ILE A 33 -18.75 36.82 -11.63
CA ILE A 33 -17.29 36.67 -11.63
C ILE A 33 -16.74 36.71 -10.20
N ILE A 34 -17.22 37.64 -9.37
CA ILE A 34 -16.79 37.76 -7.97
C ILE A 34 -17.21 36.53 -7.15
N ILE A 35 -18.45 36.06 -7.34
CA ILE A 35 -18.91 34.83 -6.67
C ILE A 35 -18.07 33.64 -7.08
N ASN A 36 -17.88 33.42 -8.38
CA ASN A 36 -17.07 32.31 -8.89
C ASN A 36 -15.61 32.39 -8.41
N PHE A 37 -15.03 33.60 -8.40
CA PHE A 37 -13.69 33.80 -7.86
C PHE A 37 -13.61 33.45 -6.38
N THR A 38 -14.59 33.88 -5.58
CA THR A 38 -14.64 33.58 -4.13
C THR A 38 -14.78 32.08 -3.89
N GLU A 39 -15.61 31.40 -4.69
CA GLU A 39 -15.81 29.96 -4.62
C GLU A 39 -14.52 29.19 -5.00
N GLN A 40 -13.87 29.60 -6.11
CA GLN A 40 -12.61 28.99 -6.52
C GLN A 40 -11.50 29.25 -5.50
N TYR A 41 -11.43 30.44 -4.92
CA TYR A 41 -10.50 30.76 -3.86
C TYR A 41 -10.71 29.88 -2.61
N GLN A 42 -11.97 29.71 -2.16
CA GLN A 42 -12.32 28.87 -1.02
C GLN A 42 -11.96 27.41 -1.30
N ASN A 43 -12.28 26.91 -2.49
CA ASN A 43 -11.93 25.54 -2.89
C ASN A 43 -10.42 25.32 -2.95
N GLY A 44 -9.69 26.30 -3.48
CA GLY A 44 -8.22 26.30 -3.51
C GLY A 44 -7.61 26.31 -2.11
N MET A 45 -8.12 27.15 -1.21
CA MET A 45 -7.66 27.23 0.17
C MET A 45 -7.93 25.93 0.94
N THR A 46 -9.11 25.34 0.78
CA THR A 46 -9.45 24.05 1.40
C THR A 46 -8.51 22.93 0.89
N GLY A 47 -8.23 22.92 -0.41
CA GLY A 47 -7.25 21.99 -0.99
C GLY A 47 -5.85 22.20 -0.43
N PHE A 48 -5.43 23.46 -0.28
CA PHE A 48 -4.13 23.82 0.28
C PHE A 48 -4.04 23.48 1.78
N GLU A 49 -5.08 23.70 2.56
CA GLU A 49 -5.14 23.30 3.98
C GLU A 49 -4.96 21.79 4.13
N ARG A 50 -5.67 20.98 3.35
CA ARG A 50 -5.50 19.51 3.34
C ARG A 50 -4.08 19.09 2.94
N PHE A 51 -3.52 19.75 1.93
CA PHE A 51 -2.12 19.53 1.55
C PHE A 51 -1.17 19.84 2.71
N MET A 52 -1.37 20.97 3.39
CA MET A 52 -0.54 21.36 4.54
C MET A 52 -0.73 20.43 5.76
N GLU A 53 -1.93 19.88 5.97
CA GLU A 53 -2.16 18.83 6.97
C GLU A 53 -1.27 17.62 6.71
N ILE A 54 -1.30 17.11 5.45
CA ILE A 54 -0.43 15.98 5.05
C ILE A 54 1.05 16.32 5.23
N MET A 55 1.47 17.53 4.85
CA MET A 55 2.87 17.97 4.98
C MET A 55 3.33 18.16 6.44
N ARG A 56 2.39 18.41 7.36
CA ARG A 56 2.66 18.57 8.80
C ARG A 56 2.60 17.25 9.56
N GLU A 57 2.04 16.19 8.94
CA GLU A 57 2.04 14.88 9.57
C GLU A 57 3.47 14.44 9.85
N ASP A 58 3.70 14.06 11.10
CA ASP A 58 5.00 13.55 11.52
C ASP A 58 5.31 12.26 10.77
N THR A 59 6.43 12.24 10.09
CA THR A 59 6.94 10.99 9.52
C THR A 59 7.23 10.01 10.64
N LYS A 60 7.03 8.72 10.36
CA LYS A 60 7.30 7.66 11.33
C LYS A 60 8.71 7.81 11.88
N LYS A 61 8.85 7.94 13.22
CA LYS A 61 10.13 8.14 13.88
C LYS A 61 11.06 6.96 13.59
N GLU A 62 12.17 7.24 12.93
CA GLU A 62 13.27 6.31 12.81
C GLU A 62 14.21 6.43 14.02
N TYR A 63 14.99 5.39 14.25
CA TYR A 63 16.06 5.41 15.24
C TYR A 63 17.09 6.50 14.90
N LYS A 64 17.73 7.14 15.88
CA LYS A 64 18.66 8.27 15.63
C LYS A 64 19.82 7.91 14.69
N ASN A 65 20.31 6.64 14.78
CA ASN A 65 21.36 6.10 13.92
C ASN A 65 20.86 4.75 13.38
N PRO A 66 20.03 4.73 12.32
CA PRO A 66 19.41 3.51 11.86
C PRO A 66 20.42 2.58 11.21
N ILE A 67 20.28 1.29 11.51
CA ILE A 67 21.14 0.23 10.97
C ILE A 67 20.63 -0.16 9.58
N GLU A 68 21.53 -0.39 8.65
CA GLU A 68 21.24 -0.99 7.35
C GLU A 68 21.41 -2.50 7.41
N LEU A 69 20.37 -3.26 7.10
CA LEU A 69 20.45 -4.71 6.97
C LEU A 69 21.29 -5.07 5.74
N LYS A 70 22.37 -5.81 5.95
CA LYS A 70 23.25 -6.30 4.87
C LYS A 70 23.33 -7.83 4.95
N ASN A 71 23.28 -8.48 3.79
CA ASN A 71 23.41 -9.96 3.69
C ASN A 71 22.44 -10.70 4.63
N VAL A 72 21.17 -10.34 4.56
CA VAL A 72 20.11 -10.88 5.40
C VAL A 72 20.05 -12.40 5.25
N LYS A 73 20.19 -13.13 6.37
CA LYS A 73 20.01 -14.59 6.46
C LYS A 73 18.55 -14.98 6.69
N ASP A 74 17.69 -13.98 6.91
CA ASP A 74 16.22 -14.04 7.01
C ASP A 74 15.67 -14.81 8.22
N ASN A 75 16.43 -14.96 9.30
CA ASN A 75 15.89 -15.44 10.57
C ASN A 75 15.01 -14.36 11.20
N ILE A 76 13.77 -14.71 11.59
CA ILE A 76 12.84 -13.78 12.22
C ILE A 76 12.54 -14.27 13.63
N GLU A 77 12.77 -13.43 14.61
CA GLU A 77 12.47 -13.69 16.02
C GLU A 77 11.44 -12.67 16.52
N ILE A 78 10.37 -13.16 17.10
CA ILE A 78 9.31 -12.38 17.73
C ILE A 78 9.34 -12.75 19.20
N ASP A 79 9.68 -11.80 20.06
CA ASP A 79 9.83 -12.03 21.48
C ASP A 79 8.83 -11.20 22.28
N ASN A 80 7.87 -11.91 22.90
CA ASN A 80 6.91 -11.35 23.86
C ASN A 80 6.13 -10.14 23.34
N VAL A 81 5.81 -10.13 22.03
CA VAL A 81 5.17 -9.00 21.36
C VAL A 81 3.72 -8.86 21.75
N SER A 82 3.38 -7.64 22.19
CA SER A 82 1.99 -7.22 22.45
C SER A 82 1.67 -6.00 21.62
N SER A 83 0.46 -5.97 21.04
CA SER A 83 0.00 -4.85 20.20
C SER A 83 -1.46 -4.56 20.43
N LYS A 84 -1.80 -3.27 20.46
CA LYS A 84 -3.16 -2.73 20.51
C LYS A 84 -3.30 -1.59 19.49
N TYR A 85 -4.43 -1.50 18.82
CA TYR A 85 -4.79 -0.30 18.04
C TYR A 85 -5.29 0.81 18.96
N GLU A 86 -5.22 2.03 18.50
CA GLU A 86 -5.34 3.30 19.25
C GLU A 86 -6.39 3.34 20.36
N ASP A 87 -7.41 2.53 20.38
CA ASP A 87 -8.46 2.68 21.38
C ASP A 87 -9.03 1.41 21.98
N LYS A 88 -8.31 0.53 22.61
CA LYS A 88 -8.93 -0.33 23.64
C LYS A 88 -8.84 -1.85 23.47
N LYS A 89 -8.71 -2.45 22.30
CA LYS A 89 -8.65 -3.92 22.25
C LYS A 89 -7.22 -4.39 21.98
N GLN A 90 -6.64 -5.08 22.95
CA GLN A 90 -5.39 -5.81 22.77
C GLN A 90 -5.62 -6.91 21.70
N ILE A 91 -4.85 -6.88 20.62
CA ILE A 91 -5.00 -7.79 19.50
C ILE A 91 -3.98 -8.92 19.59
N LEU A 92 -2.75 -8.59 19.95
CA LEU A 92 -1.70 -9.56 20.23
C LEU A 92 -1.30 -9.44 21.70
N LYS A 93 -1.09 -10.58 22.36
CA LYS A 93 -0.70 -10.66 23.76
C LYS A 93 0.45 -11.64 23.91
N ASN A 94 1.61 -11.13 24.31
CA ASN A 94 2.80 -11.91 24.66
C ASN A 94 3.14 -12.98 23.62
N LEU A 95 3.09 -12.61 22.32
CA LEU A 95 3.38 -13.53 21.25
C LEU A 95 4.90 -13.76 21.13
N THR A 96 5.30 -15.02 21.19
CA THR A 96 6.68 -15.45 20.95
C THR A 96 6.67 -16.48 19.82
N LEU A 97 7.49 -16.24 18.80
CA LEU A 97 7.59 -17.09 17.62
C LEU A 97 8.97 -16.91 16.98
N SER A 98 9.60 -17.99 16.55
CA SER A 98 10.83 -17.97 15.75
C SER A 98 10.58 -18.62 14.39
N ILE A 99 11.07 -17.98 13.33
CA ILE A 99 11.04 -18.48 11.96
C ILE A 99 12.47 -18.57 11.48
N GLU A 100 12.97 -19.80 11.35
CA GLU A 100 14.31 -20.05 10.85
C GLU A 100 14.46 -19.66 9.39
N ALA A 101 15.66 -19.26 9.00
CA ALA A 101 16.01 -18.91 7.63
C ALA A 101 15.59 -20.00 6.62
N GLY A 102 14.96 -19.59 5.52
CA GLY A 102 14.51 -20.50 4.46
C GLY A 102 13.31 -21.37 4.84
N LYS A 103 12.68 -21.18 6.01
CA LYS A 103 11.50 -21.95 6.43
C LYS A 103 10.21 -21.22 6.11
N THR A 104 9.16 -22.00 5.96
CA THR A 104 7.78 -21.49 5.82
C THR A 104 7.01 -21.78 7.09
N VAL A 105 6.46 -20.74 7.70
CA VAL A 105 5.57 -20.83 8.87
C VAL A 105 4.19 -20.37 8.48
N ALA A 106 3.18 -21.20 8.76
CA ALA A 106 1.77 -20.88 8.51
C ALA A 106 1.07 -20.45 9.80
N LEU A 107 0.47 -19.27 9.78
CA LEU A 107 -0.40 -18.77 10.85
C LEU A 107 -1.83 -19.22 10.60
N VAL A 108 -2.36 -20.02 11.50
CA VAL A 108 -3.72 -20.58 11.44
C VAL A 108 -4.52 -20.09 12.65
N GLY A 109 -5.79 -19.79 12.45
CA GLY A 109 -6.66 -19.37 13.56
C GLY A 109 -7.91 -18.64 13.07
N PRO A 110 -8.84 -18.32 13.98
CA PRO A 110 -10.08 -17.62 13.63
C PRO A 110 -9.83 -16.23 13.07
N SER A 111 -10.79 -15.71 12.29
CA SER A 111 -10.76 -14.32 11.84
C SER A 111 -10.71 -13.37 13.05
N GLY A 112 -9.98 -12.29 12.95
CA GLY A 112 -9.76 -11.36 14.06
C GLY A 112 -8.73 -11.81 15.10
N GLY A 113 -8.06 -12.96 14.92
CA GLY A 113 -7.02 -13.47 15.83
C GLY A 113 -5.67 -12.78 15.74
N GLY A 114 -5.54 -11.62 15.09
CA GLY A 114 -4.31 -10.83 15.02
C GLY A 114 -3.28 -11.27 13.96
N LYS A 115 -3.61 -12.23 13.09
CA LYS A 115 -2.66 -12.74 12.07
C LYS A 115 -2.18 -11.65 11.11
N THR A 116 -3.11 -10.92 10.49
CA THR A 116 -2.80 -9.77 9.62
C THR A 116 -2.07 -8.66 10.38
N THR A 117 -2.40 -8.46 11.66
CA THR A 117 -1.69 -7.51 12.51
C THR A 117 -0.22 -7.89 12.62
N LEU A 118 0.09 -9.16 12.92
CA LEU A 118 1.48 -9.64 12.96
C LEU A 118 2.21 -9.43 11.65
N CYS A 119 1.58 -9.75 10.51
CA CYS A 119 2.13 -9.52 9.18
C CYS A 119 2.49 -8.04 8.93
N ASN A 120 1.75 -7.12 9.53
CA ASN A 120 1.99 -5.68 9.40
C ASN A 120 3.01 -5.12 10.41
N LEU A 121 3.25 -5.82 11.54
CA LEU A 121 4.26 -5.41 12.52
C LEU A 121 5.68 -5.69 12.06
N ILE A 122 5.92 -6.81 11.37
CA ILE A 122 7.26 -7.20 10.90
C ILE A 122 7.88 -6.13 9.97
N PRO A 123 7.18 -5.62 8.91
CA PRO A 123 7.70 -4.54 8.07
C PRO A 123 7.53 -3.15 8.71
N ARG A 124 7.08 -3.09 9.98
CA ARG A 124 6.79 -1.85 10.69
C ARG A 124 5.82 -0.94 9.92
N PHE A 125 4.74 -1.50 9.39
CA PHE A 125 3.60 -0.68 8.93
C PHE A 125 2.87 -0.09 10.14
N TYR A 126 2.82 -0.84 11.25
CA TYR A 126 2.40 -0.40 12.58
C TYR A 126 3.52 -0.68 13.58
N ASP A 127 3.54 0.05 14.68
CA ASP A 127 4.44 -0.23 15.80
C ASP A 127 3.75 -1.12 16.84
N PHE A 128 4.54 -1.89 17.56
CA PHE A 128 4.08 -2.71 18.69
C PHE A 128 4.41 -2.03 20.02
N ASN A 129 3.57 -2.32 21.04
CA ASN A 129 3.66 -1.63 22.33
C ASN A 129 4.73 -2.24 23.23
N GLU A 130 4.82 -3.57 23.26
CA GLU A 130 5.73 -4.32 24.13
C GLU A 130 6.40 -5.43 23.34
N GLY A 131 7.55 -5.91 23.86
CA GLY A 131 8.35 -6.94 23.24
C GLY A 131 9.26 -6.42 22.14
N ASP A 132 9.80 -7.33 21.33
CA ASP A 132 10.69 -7.01 20.21
C ASP A 132 10.47 -7.95 19.03
N ILE A 133 10.74 -7.46 17.84
CA ILE A 133 10.83 -8.23 16.59
C ILE A 133 12.23 -8.02 16.05
N LYS A 134 12.94 -9.12 15.76
CA LYS A 134 14.31 -9.09 15.25
C LYS A 134 14.40 -9.81 13.92
N ILE A 135 15.26 -9.30 13.06
CA ILE A 135 15.71 -9.97 11.84
C ILE A 135 17.21 -10.17 11.98
N ASP A 136 17.66 -11.42 11.92
CA ASP A 136 19.07 -11.82 12.15
C ASP A 136 19.64 -11.25 13.46
N GLY A 137 18.84 -11.24 14.53
CA GLY A 137 19.22 -10.74 15.84
C GLY A 137 19.16 -9.21 15.98
N ILE A 138 18.88 -8.45 14.92
CA ILE A 138 18.80 -6.98 14.95
C ILE A 138 17.33 -6.56 15.10
N SER A 139 17.02 -5.73 16.10
CA SER A 139 15.67 -5.21 16.30
C SER A 139 15.19 -4.39 15.10
N VAL A 140 13.97 -4.67 14.63
CA VAL A 140 13.35 -3.91 13.54
C VAL A 140 13.15 -2.43 13.89
N LYS A 141 13.17 -2.07 15.17
CA LYS A 141 13.10 -0.66 15.64
C LYS A 141 14.38 0.10 15.35
N GLU A 142 15.53 -0.60 15.33
CA GLU A 142 16.86 -0.02 15.09
C GLU A 142 17.21 0.03 13.61
N VAL A 143 16.51 -0.74 12.78
CA VAL A 143 16.74 -0.79 11.32
C VAL A 143 16.05 0.38 10.62
N SER A 144 16.70 0.97 9.60
CA SER A 144 16.05 1.97 8.75
C SER A 144 14.85 1.37 8.04
N LEU A 145 13.73 2.09 8.00
CA LEU A 145 12.49 1.60 7.36
C LEU A 145 12.71 1.23 5.90
N LYS A 146 13.57 1.99 5.22
CA LYS A 146 13.95 1.73 3.82
C LYS A 146 14.66 0.37 3.68
N SER A 147 15.65 0.11 4.53
CA SER A 147 16.40 -1.15 4.51
C SER A 147 15.52 -2.32 4.95
N LEU A 148 14.74 -2.17 6.01
CA LEU A 148 13.80 -3.19 6.48
C LEU A 148 12.84 -3.61 5.37
N ARG A 149 12.13 -2.64 4.80
CA ARG A 149 11.13 -2.90 3.76
C ARG A 149 11.74 -3.35 2.44
N LYS A 150 13.00 -2.99 2.15
CA LYS A 150 13.73 -3.50 0.98
C LYS A 150 13.90 -5.02 1.04
N ASN A 151 14.07 -5.59 2.23
CA ASN A 151 14.27 -7.02 2.44
C ASN A 151 12.99 -7.83 2.66
N ILE A 152 11.83 -7.20 2.71
CA ILE A 152 10.56 -7.88 2.96
C ILE A 152 9.62 -7.66 1.77
N GLY A 153 9.14 -8.72 1.17
CA GLY A 153 8.05 -8.73 0.20
C GLY A 153 6.74 -9.09 0.90
N VAL A 154 5.70 -8.29 0.71
CA VAL A 154 4.39 -8.56 1.31
C VAL A 154 3.38 -8.74 0.18
N VAL A 155 2.61 -9.81 0.20
CA VAL A 155 1.45 -10.02 -0.67
C VAL A 155 0.21 -9.93 0.21
N GLN A 156 -0.55 -8.84 0.05
CA GLN A 156 -1.75 -8.56 0.84
C GLN A 156 -3.02 -9.07 0.14
N GLN A 157 -4.08 -9.23 0.92
CA GLN A 157 -5.41 -9.59 0.43
C GLN A 157 -5.96 -8.51 -0.51
N ASP A 158 -5.91 -7.25 -0.09
CA ASP A 158 -6.37 -6.11 -0.87
C ASP A 158 -5.23 -5.53 -1.71
N VAL A 159 -5.34 -5.73 -3.01
CA VAL A 159 -4.34 -5.27 -3.97
C VAL A 159 -4.61 -3.83 -4.38
N PHE A 160 -3.65 -2.97 -4.15
CA PHE A 160 -3.68 -1.60 -4.63
C PHE A 160 -2.83 -1.42 -5.90
N LEU A 161 -3.47 -0.89 -6.95
CA LEU A 161 -2.80 -0.48 -8.19
C LEU A 161 -2.95 1.03 -8.36
N PHE A 162 -1.86 1.68 -8.74
CA PHE A 162 -1.85 3.12 -9.04
C PHE A 162 -2.48 3.39 -10.40
N THR A 163 -3.03 4.58 -10.55
CA THR A 163 -3.43 5.09 -11.86
C THR A 163 -2.21 5.21 -12.77
N GLY A 164 -2.25 4.56 -13.93
CA GLY A 164 -1.10 4.50 -14.85
C GLY A 164 -1.15 3.27 -15.74
N THR A 165 -0.02 2.94 -16.35
CA THR A 165 0.17 1.74 -17.18
C THR A 165 0.46 0.50 -16.33
N ILE A 166 0.37 -0.68 -16.92
CA ILE A 166 0.79 -1.94 -16.27
C ILE A 166 2.28 -1.89 -15.94
N LYS A 167 3.11 -1.40 -16.87
CA LYS A 167 4.56 -1.24 -16.69
C LYS A 167 4.89 -0.36 -15.50
N GLU A 168 4.31 0.84 -15.43
CA GLU A 168 4.51 1.75 -14.30
C GLU A 168 4.13 1.10 -12.97
N ASN A 169 3.03 0.35 -12.96
CA ASN A 169 2.61 -0.37 -11.78
C ASN A 169 3.60 -1.46 -11.34
N ILE A 170 4.21 -2.18 -12.27
CA ILE A 170 5.23 -3.19 -11.95
C ILE A 170 6.52 -2.51 -11.47
N LEU A 171 6.95 -1.44 -12.13
CA LEU A 171 8.15 -0.66 -11.81
C LEU A 171 8.13 -0.03 -10.41
N CYS A 172 6.94 0.17 -9.79
CA CYS A 172 6.86 0.65 -8.39
C CYS A 172 7.67 -0.20 -7.40
N ALA A 173 7.96 -1.46 -7.71
CA ALA A 173 8.75 -2.36 -6.86
C ALA A 173 10.26 -2.14 -6.99
N LYS A 174 10.73 -1.75 -8.19
CA LYS A 174 12.13 -1.51 -8.54
C LYS A 174 12.16 -0.53 -9.72
N LEU A 175 12.39 0.75 -9.46
CA LEU A 175 12.28 1.84 -10.43
C LEU A 175 13.31 1.76 -11.57
N ASP A 176 14.45 1.14 -11.31
CA ASP A 176 15.57 0.96 -12.22
C ASP A 176 15.59 -0.41 -12.91
N ALA A 177 14.47 -1.15 -12.86
CA ALA A 177 14.38 -2.46 -13.49
C ALA A 177 14.39 -2.36 -15.03
N SER A 178 15.10 -3.25 -15.67
CA SER A 178 15.08 -3.42 -17.13
C SER A 178 13.78 -4.04 -17.61
N ASP A 179 13.47 -3.88 -18.90
CA ASP A 179 12.31 -4.52 -19.52
C ASP A 179 12.39 -6.05 -19.42
N ASP A 180 13.58 -6.64 -19.54
CA ASP A 180 13.78 -8.08 -19.38
C ASP A 180 13.45 -8.55 -17.96
N GLU A 181 13.84 -7.82 -16.93
CA GLU A 181 13.50 -8.12 -15.53
C GLU A 181 11.99 -8.05 -15.29
N ILE A 182 11.32 -7.05 -15.89
CA ILE A 182 9.86 -6.91 -15.83
C ILE A 182 9.16 -8.11 -16.49
N ILE A 183 9.63 -8.49 -17.67
CA ILE A 183 9.08 -9.63 -18.45
C ILE A 183 9.28 -10.95 -17.68
N ASP A 184 10.46 -11.17 -17.12
CA ASP A 184 10.75 -12.37 -16.32
C ASP A 184 9.85 -12.45 -15.08
N ALA A 185 9.73 -11.36 -14.34
CA ALA A 185 8.83 -11.27 -13.19
C ALA A 185 7.36 -11.51 -13.58
N ALA A 186 6.91 -10.98 -14.73
CA ALA A 186 5.56 -11.18 -15.24
C ALA A 186 5.29 -12.63 -15.67
N LYS A 187 6.29 -13.32 -16.25
CA LYS A 187 6.21 -14.74 -16.59
C LYS A 187 6.08 -15.60 -15.32
N LYS A 188 6.89 -15.35 -14.30
CA LYS A 188 6.82 -16.02 -12.99
C LYS A 188 5.46 -15.79 -12.31
N ALA A 189 4.92 -14.58 -12.40
CA ALA A 189 3.59 -14.24 -11.89
C ALA A 189 2.43 -14.74 -12.78
N LYS A 190 2.69 -15.45 -13.89
CA LYS A 190 1.69 -15.97 -14.83
C LYS A 190 0.74 -14.90 -15.38
N ILE A 191 1.27 -13.67 -15.60
CA ILE A 191 0.49 -12.54 -16.14
C ILE A 191 1.00 -12.05 -17.50
N HIS A 192 2.20 -12.49 -17.93
CA HIS A 192 2.84 -12.07 -19.17
C HIS A 192 1.95 -12.25 -20.40
N ASP A 193 1.41 -13.46 -20.60
CA ASP A 193 0.62 -13.79 -21.80
C ASP A 193 -0.66 -12.94 -21.88
N PHE A 194 -1.30 -12.69 -20.73
CA PHE A 194 -2.43 -11.78 -20.66
C PHE A 194 -2.00 -10.35 -21.06
N ILE A 195 -0.87 -9.85 -20.54
CA ILE A 195 -0.39 -8.50 -20.87
C ILE A 195 -0.10 -8.42 -22.37
N GLN A 196 0.52 -9.42 -22.97
CA GLN A 196 0.81 -9.47 -24.40
C GLN A 196 -0.45 -9.54 -25.29
N SER A 197 -1.54 -10.10 -24.79
CA SER A 197 -2.82 -10.14 -25.51
C SER A 197 -3.52 -8.76 -25.58
N LEU A 198 -3.08 -7.79 -24.79
CA LEU A 198 -3.65 -6.45 -24.78
C LEU A 198 -3.09 -5.62 -25.96
N PRO A 199 -3.91 -4.73 -26.58
CA PRO A 199 -3.47 -3.95 -27.77
C PRO A 199 -2.21 -3.11 -27.56
N LYS A 200 -1.95 -2.67 -26.31
CA LYS A 200 -0.78 -1.87 -25.93
C LYS A 200 0.20 -2.61 -25.03
N GLY A 201 0.00 -3.92 -24.82
CA GLY A 201 0.86 -4.72 -23.95
C GLY A 201 1.08 -4.07 -22.59
N TYR A 202 2.33 -3.97 -22.19
CA TYR A 202 2.73 -3.35 -20.91
C TYR A 202 2.38 -1.86 -20.78
N GLU A 203 2.24 -1.15 -21.90
CA GLU A 203 1.83 0.27 -21.92
C GLU A 203 0.30 0.45 -21.83
N THR A 204 -0.43 -0.62 -21.55
CA THR A 204 -1.88 -0.56 -21.35
C THR A 204 -2.22 0.21 -20.08
N TYR A 205 -2.99 1.31 -20.23
CA TYR A 205 -3.46 2.12 -19.12
C TYR A 205 -4.64 1.46 -18.40
N ILE A 206 -4.50 1.23 -17.09
CA ILE A 206 -5.45 0.45 -16.29
C ILE A 206 -6.47 1.27 -15.51
N GLY A 207 -6.31 2.59 -15.46
CA GLY A 207 -7.22 3.48 -14.74
C GLY A 207 -7.02 3.48 -13.23
N GLU A 208 -7.90 4.20 -12.54
CA GLU A 208 -7.87 4.30 -11.08
C GLU A 208 -8.08 2.92 -10.44
N ARG A 209 -7.19 2.54 -9.51
CA ARG A 209 -7.20 1.24 -8.82
C ARG A 209 -7.30 0.03 -9.76
N GLY A 210 -6.85 0.19 -11.01
CA GLY A 210 -6.90 -0.90 -12.00
C GLY A 210 -8.33 -1.35 -12.33
N VAL A 211 -9.29 -0.42 -12.41
CA VAL A 211 -10.73 -0.70 -12.64
C VAL A 211 -10.99 -1.59 -13.86
N LYS A 212 -10.10 -1.56 -14.86
CA LYS A 212 -10.20 -2.36 -16.08
C LYS A 212 -9.72 -3.81 -15.96
N LEU A 213 -9.22 -4.21 -14.79
CA LEU A 213 -8.66 -5.53 -14.55
C LEU A 213 -9.54 -6.35 -13.61
N SER A 214 -9.59 -7.67 -13.83
CA SER A 214 -10.21 -8.59 -12.88
C SER A 214 -9.40 -8.69 -11.57
N GLY A 215 -10.02 -9.19 -10.50
CA GLY A 215 -9.34 -9.40 -9.21
C GLY A 215 -8.08 -10.25 -9.35
N GLY A 216 -8.16 -11.37 -10.10
CA GLY A 216 -7.00 -12.24 -10.32
C GLY A 216 -5.89 -11.60 -11.17
N GLN A 217 -6.24 -10.73 -12.12
CA GLN A 217 -5.24 -9.98 -12.89
C GLN A 217 -4.52 -8.96 -12.01
N LYS A 218 -5.25 -8.23 -11.16
CA LYS A 218 -4.67 -7.31 -10.18
C LYS A 218 -3.72 -8.04 -9.23
N GLN A 219 -4.15 -9.17 -8.70
CA GLN A 219 -3.35 -10.00 -7.79
C GLN A 219 -2.06 -10.46 -8.45
N ARG A 220 -2.11 -10.94 -9.69
CA ARG A 220 -0.91 -11.37 -10.43
C ARG A 220 0.04 -10.23 -10.74
N ILE A 221 -0.45 -9.02 -11.05
CA ILE A 221 0.40 -7.82 -11.19
C ILE A 221 1.09 -7.49 -9.86
N TYR A 222 0.38 -7.64 -8.74
CA TYR A 222 0.97 -7.40 -7.42
C TYR A 222 2.04 -8.44 -7.09
N ILE A 223 1.78 -9.72 -7.37
CA ILE A 223 2.77 -10.79 -7.22
C ILE A 223 4.00 -10.54 -8.12
N CYS A 224 3.80 -10.04 -9.35
CA CYS A 224 4.87 -9.62 -10.24
C CYS A 224 5.78 -8.55 -9.60
N ARG A 225 5.21 -7.57 -8.88
CA ARG A 225 6.00 -6.60 -8.09
C ARG A 225 6.89 -7.27 -7.06
N VAL A 226 6.39 -8.30 -6.37
CA VAL A 226 7.16 -9.00 -5.33
C VAL A 226 8.27 -9.84 -5.95
N PHE A 227 8.03 -10.49 -7.10
CA PHE A 227 9.07 -11.16 -7.87
C PHE A 227 10.17 -10.19 -8.31
N LEU A 228 9.79 -9.04 -8.87
CA LEU A 228 10.72 -8.01 -9.34
C LEU A 228 11.57 -7.46 -8.19
N LYS A 229 10.99 -7.27 -7.03
CA LYS A 229 11.66 -6.80 -5.83
C LYS A 229 12.69 -7.80 -5.30
N ASN A 230 12.46 -9.10 -5.49
CA ASN A 230 13.34 -10.20 -5.15
C ASN A 230 13.87 -10.19 -3.71
N THR A 231 12.96 -10.24 -2.74
CA THR A 231 13.28 -10.14 -1.31
C THR A 231 13.53 -11.50 -0.65
N PRO A 232 14.41 -11.60 0.37
CA PRO A 232 14.66 -12.83 1.10
C PRO A 232 13.49 -13.26 2.02
N ILE A 233 12.74 -12.31 2.54
CA ILE A 233 11.60 -12.55 3.41
C ILE A 233 10.30 -12.28 2.65
N ILE A 234 9.33 -13.22 2.71
CA ILE A 234 8.02 -13.10 2.08
C ILE A 234 6.92 -13.24 3.13
N ILE A 235 5.98 -12.33 3.11
CA ILE A 235 4.76 -12.37 3.93
C ILE A 235 3.57 -12.49 2.99
N LEU A 236 2.79 -13.57 3.14
CA LEU A 236 1.58 -13.84 2.36
C LEU A 236 0.37 -13.73 3.26
N ASP A 237 -0.42 -12.66 3.10
CA ASP A 237 -1.64 -12.45 3.88
C ASP A 237 -2.88 -12.67 2.99
N GLU A 238 -3.53 -13.84 3.14
CA GLU A 238 -4.76 -14.24 2.42
C GLU A 238 -4.73 -14.05 0.89
N ALA A 239 -3.59 -14.28 0.27
CA ALA A 239 -3.32 -13.95 -1.13
C ALA A 239 -4.27 -14.58 -2.18
N THR A 240 -5.19 -15.48 -1.80
CA THR A 240 -6.08 -16.22 -2.72
C THR A 240 -7.57 -16.14 -2.37
N SER A 241 -7.97 -15.35 -1.38
CA SER A 241 -9.37 -15.20 -1.01
C SER A 241 -10.18 -14.47 -2.11
N ALA A 242 -11.30 -15.03 -2.53
CA ALA A 242 -12.25 -14.42 -3.49
C ALA A 242 -11.95 -14.57 -5.01
N LEU A 243 -11.20 -15.60 -5.42
CA LEU A 243 -10.91 -15.88 -6.84
C LEU A 243 -11.65 -17.14 -7.32
N ASP A 244 -11.83 -17.24 -8.64
CA ASP A 244 -12.31 -18.48 -9.27
C ASP A 244 -11.26 -19.60 -9.18
N ASN A 245 -11.70 -20.84 -9.23
CA ASN A 245 -10.86 -22.03 -8.99
C ASN A 245 -9.66 -22.14 -9.97
N VAL A 246 -9.77 -21.64 -11.20
CA VAL A 246 -8.69 -21.73 -12.19
C VAL A 246 -7.63 -20.68 -11.90
N THR A 247 -8.05 -19.43 -11.71
CA THR A 247 -7.17 -18.31 -11.35
C THR A 247 -6.49 -18.54 -9.99
N GLU A 248 -7.21 -19.12 -9.01
CA GLU A 248 -6.64 -19.48 -7.71
C GLU A 248 -5.47 -20.47 -7.86
N ARG A 249 -5.61 -21.51 -8.69
CA ARG A 249 -4.53 -22.49 -8.93
C ARG A 249 -3.29 -21.87 -9.58
N GLU A 250 -3.47 -20.96 -10.51
CA GLU A 250 -2.34 -20.26 -11.16
C GLU A 250 -1.61 -19.35 -10.18
N ILE A 251 -2.35 -18.60 -9.37
CA ILE A 251 -1.79 -17.76 -8.32
C ILE A 251 -1.06 -18.60 -7.29
N GLN A 252 -1.65 -19.73 -6.86
CA GLN A 252 -1.04 -20.64 -5.91
C GLN A 252 0.33 -21.13 -6.41
N LYS A 253 0.43 -21.56 -7.68
CA LYS A 253 1.71 -21.97 -8.29
C LYS A 253 2.74 -20.83 -8.30
N SER A 254 2.30 -19.60 -8.61
CA SER A 254 3.19 -18.44 -8.57
C SER A 254 3.68 -18.13 -7.14
N LEU A 255 2.80 -18.28 -6.14
CA LEU A 255 3.19 -18.09 -4.73
C LEU A 255 4.13 -19.20 -4.22
N GLU A 256 3.92 -20.44 -4.66
CA GLU A 256 4.84 -21.56 -4.38
C GLU A 256 6.22 -21.31 -4.97
N GLU A 257 6.29 -20.80 -6.22
CA GLU A 257 7.54 -20.42 -6.86
C GLU A 257 8.20 -19.23 -6.14
N LEU A 258 7.40 -18.22 -5.75
CA LEU A 258 7.88 -17.07 -5.00
C LEU A 258 8.47 -17.45 -3.64
N SER A 259 7.93 -18.47 -3.00
CA SER A 259 8.32 -18.92 -1.66
C SER A 259 9.56 -19.77 -1.62
N LYS A 260 10.07 -20.27 -2.76
CA LYS A 260 11.26 -21.11 -2.82
C LYS A 260 12.52 -20.38 -2.35
N ASP A 261 13.30 -21.06 -1.54
CA ASP A 261 14.60 -20.60 -1.02
C ASP A 261 14.52 -19.25 -0.25
N ARG A 262 13.36 -18.99 0.40
CA ARG A 262 13.10 -17.78 1.18
C ARG A 262 12.44 -18.12 2.50
N THR A 263 12.54 -17.19 3.44
CA THR A 263 11.78 -17.28 4.69
C THR A 263 10.38 -16.75 4.49
N ASN A 264 9.37 -17.58 4.79
CA ASN A 264 7.98 -17.27 4.48
C ASN A 264 7.11 -17.27 5.73
N LEU A 265 6.31 -16.23 5.88
CA LEU A 265 5.20 -16.17 6.82
C LEU A 265 3.89 -16.15 6.04
N VAL A 266 3.05 -17.17 6.22
CA VAL A 266 1.82 -17.35 5.46
C VAL A 266 0.62 -17.30 6.39
N VAL A 267 -0.34 -16.44 6.12
CA VAL A 267 -1.66 -16.46 6.77
C VAL A 267 -2.58 -17.38 5.97
N ALA A 268 -2.95 -18.49 6.55
CA ALA A 268 -3.82 -19.47 5.92
C ALA A 268 -5.24 -19.37 6.49
N HIS A 269 -6.21 -19.02 5.64
CA HIS A 269 -7.64 -19.10 5.94
C HIS A 269 -8.29 -20.37 5.41
N ARG A 270 -7.67 -21.04 4.42
CA ARG A 270 -8.12 -22.31 3.87
C ARG A 270 -7.08 -23.39 4.10
N LEU A 271 -7.52 -24.59 4.47
CA LEU A 271 -6.65 -25.76 4.62
C LEU A 271 -5.89 -26.12 3.32
N SER A 272 -6.41 -25.70 2.16
CA SER A 272 -5.73 -25.87 0.87
C SER A 272 -4.44 -25.07 0.74
N THR A 273 -4.32 -23.94 1.44
CA THR A 273 -3.11 -23.08 1.44
C THR A 273 -1.97 -23.72 2.24
N ILE A 274 -2.29 -24.68 3.14
CA ILE A 274 -1.32 -25.41 3.97
C ILE A 274 -0.60 -26.52 3.17
N LYS A 275 -1.05 -26.85 1.96
CA LYS A 275 -0.39 -27.85 1.09
C LYS A 275 0.88 -27.37 0.40
N MET A 276 1.40 -26.18 0.73
CA MET A 276 2.77 -25.84 0.38
C MET A 276 3.71 -26.85 1.03
N PRO A 277 4.74 -27.36 0.31
CA PRO A 277 5.67 -28.31 0.90
C PRO A 277 6.34 -27.65 2.11
N MET A 278 5.85 -27.98 3.29
CA MET A 278 6.53 -27.68 4.55
C MET A 278 7.73 -28.64 4.62
N LYS A 279 8.92 -28.14 4.38
CA LYS A 279 10.17 -28.84 4.64
C LYS A 279 10.67 -28.54 6.04
#